data_78913284daec7cdcfa13bd739cf09b77
#
_entry.id   78913284daec7cdcfa13bd739cf09b77
#
_cell.length_a   1.000
_cell.length_b   1.000
_cell.length_c   1.000
_cell.angle_alpha   90.00
_cell.angle_beta   90.00
_cell.angle_gamma   90.00
#
_symmetry.space_group_name_H-M   'P 1'
#
loop_
_entity.id
_entity.type
_entity.pdbx_description
1 polymer ?
#
loop_
_entity_poly.entity_id
_entity_poly.type
_entity_poly.pdbx_seq_one_letter_code
_entity_poly.pdbx_strand_id
1 'polypeptide(L)'
;MSEGHGTDPLHVPDAPHRPGDEAGFVDWPWSPGDLKRPDVDCDSSETVALAEGLVRVIGDDNKSSGEWDPKLSSEEMIAGLEHMMRLRIFDDRMMKMQRTGKLSFYMRSFGEEAVAIAQTMALEEQDWLFPTYRQPGAQFVRGRDMVSMICHCIGNEMDNVKGRQMPVHYTYLSLIHI
;
A
#
# COMPACT_ATOMS: atom_id res chain seq x y z
N MET A 1 33.88 -2.59 41.86
CA MET A 1 33.66 -1.35 41.13
C MET A 1 32.72 -1.69 39.96
N SER A 2 31.46 -1.40 40.14
CA SER A 2 30.45 -1.64 39.11
C SER A 2 30.32 -0.36 38.30
N GLU A 3 30.75 -0.41 37.06
CA GLU A 3 30.54 0.69 36.11
C GLU A 3 29.03 0.77 35.83
N GLY A 4 28.46 1.89 36.25
CA GLY A 4 27.05 2.20 35.95
C GLY A 4 26.88 2.42 34.46
N HIS A 5 26.07 1.60 33.81
CA HIS A 5 25.51 1.92 32.49
C HIS A 5 24.64 3.17 32.64
N GLY A 6 25.19 4.31 32.26
CA GLY A 6 24.41 5.51 32.08
C GLY A 6 23.40 5.25 30.98
N THR A 7 22.13 5.26 31.35
CA THR A 7 21.05 5.34 30.36
C THR A 7 21.11 6.73 29.76
N ASP A 8 21.59 6.86 28.53
CA ASP A 8 21.43 8.11 27.79
C ASP A 8 19.94 8.47 27.80
N PRO A 9 19.61 9.71 28.19
CA PRO A 9 18.21 10.11 28.17
C PRO A 9 17.69 10.01 26.75
N LEU A 10 16.54 9.38 26.60
CA LEU A 10 15.89 9.25 25.31
C LEU A 10 15.73 10.65 24.70
N HIS A 11 16.43 10.91 23.60
CA HIS A 11 16.29 12.17 22.89
C HIS A 11 14.96 12.14 22.12
N VAL A 12 13.98 12.90 22.60
CA VAL A 12 12.73 13.15 21.88
C VAL A 12 12.93 14.47 21.15
N PRO A 13 13.05 14.46 19.81
CA PRO A 13 13.17 15.70 19.06
C PRO A 13 11.92 16.55 19.24
N ASP A 14 12.12 17.87 19.34
CA ASP A 14 11.00 18.81 19.37
C ASP A 14 10.15 18.65 18.10
N ALA A 15 8.85 18.65 18.27
CA ALA A 15 7.95 18.63 17.11
C ALA A 15 8.21 19.90 16.27
N PRO A 16 8.50 19.75 14.97
CA PRO A 16 8.83 20.89 14.10
C PRO A 16 7.66 21.88 13.98
N HIS A 17 6.43 21.41 14.23
CA HIS A 17 5.22 22.23 14.20
C HIS A 17 4.27 21.81 15.32
N ARG A 18 3.64 22.78 15.97
CA ARG A 18 2.58 22.57 16.95
C ARG A 18 1.21 22.75 16.31
N PRO A 19 0.13 22.14 16.83
CA PRO A 19 -1.21 22.45 16.38
C PRO A 19 -1.50 23.95 16.48
N GLY A 20 -1.75 24.61 15.35
CA GLY A 20 -2.00 26.04 15.25
C GLY A 20 -0.83 26.86 14.70
N ASP A 21 0.35 26.29 14.53
CA ASP A 21 1.44 26.94 13.80
C ASP A 21 1.08 27.00 12.30
N GLU A 22 1.56 28.04 11.62
CA GLU A 22 1.47 28.09 10.17
C GLU A 22 2.21 26.90 9.57
N ALA A 23 1.58 26.18 8.65
CA ALA A 23 2.20 25.07 7.92
C ALA A 23 3.36 25.63 7.08
N GLY A 24 4.58 25.57 7.62
CA GLY A 24 5.77 25.82 6.84
C GLY A 24 5.96 24.68 5.84
N PHE A 25 5.87 24.97 4.55
CA PHE A 25 6.34 24.03 3.55
C PHE A 25 7.86 24.01 3.65
N VAL A 26 8.41 22.89 4.10
CA VAL A 26 9.85 22.66 4.03
C VAL A 26 10.18 22.51 2.55
N ASP A 27 11.08 23.34 2.03
CA ASP A 27 11.65 23.14 0.71
C ASP A 27 12.32 21.76 0.71
N TRP A 28 11.69 20.81 0.02
CA TRP A 28 12.15 19.43 0.00
C TRP A 28 13.40 19.34 -0.87
N PRO A 29 14.55 18.92 -0.33
CA PRO A 29 15.84 19.04 -1.04
C PRO A 29 16.01 18.04 -2.19
N TRP A 30 15.05 17.12 -2.35
CA TRP A 30 15.16 16.02 -3.30
C TRP A 30 14.35 16.29 -4.57
N SER A 31 15.01 16.30 -5.72
CA SER A 31 14.37 16.35 -7.04
C SER A 31 14.01 14.93 -7.53
N PRO A 32 13.04 14.81 -8.45
CA PRO A 32 12.72 13.53 -9.06
C PRO A 32 13.95 12.89 -9.72
N GLY A 33 14.26 11.66 -9.36
CA GLY A 33 15.41 10.91 -9.89
C GLY A 33 16.73 11.09 -9.16
N ASP A 34 16.81 11.93 -8.12
CA ASP A 34 18.06 12.18 -7.39
C ASP A 34 18.58 10.96 -6.62
N LEU A 35 17.66 10.17 -6.06
CA LEU A 35 18.05 8.98 -5.31
C LEU A 35 18.37 7.82 -6.24
N LYS A 36 19.59 7.31 -6.10
CA LYS A 36 20.03 6.11 -6.81
C LYS A 36 19.31 4.88 -6.27
N ARG A 37 19.02 3.95 -7.15
CA ARG A 37 18.56 2.62 -6.79
C ARG A 37 19.76 1.76 -6.44
N PRO A 38 19.89 1.30 -5.18
CA PRO A 38 21.01 0.43 -4.81
C PRO A 38 20.88 -0.93 -5.48
N ASP A 39 21.99 -1.61 -5.64
CA ASP A 39 21.99 -3.00 -6.06
C ASP A 39 21.30 -3.89 -5.01
N VAL A 40 20.70 -5.01 -5.45
CA VAL A 40 19.98 -5.92 -4.55
C VAL A 40 20.92 -6.51 -3.51
N ASP A 41 22.17 -6.76 -3.87
CA ASP A 41 23.21 -7.35 -3.02
C ASP A 41 24.13 -6.31 -2.37
N CYS A 42 23.77 -5.01 -2.38
CA CYS A 42 24.59 -3.97 -1.78
C CYS A 42 24.66 -4.10 -0.25
N ASP A 43 25.73 -3.55 0.34
CA ASP A 43 25.81 -3.43 1.80
C ASP A 43 24.76 -2.46 2.35
N SER A 44 24.23 -2.76 3.54
CA SER A 44 23.19 -1.94 4.16
C SER A 44 23.61 -0.48 4.41
N SER A 45 24.91 -0.22 4.54
CA SER A 45 25.45 1.13 4.68
C SER A 45 25.26 1.99 3.41
N GLU A 46 25.10 1.37 2.24
CA GLU A 46 24.85 2.06 0.97
C GLU A 46 23.39 2.53 0.85
N THR A 47 22.49 2.00 1.69
CA THR A 47 21.05 2.34 1.67
C THR A 47 20.68 3.50 2.61
N VAL A 48 21.63 4.06 3.36
CA VAL A 48 21.36 5.13 4.35
C VAL A 48 20.65 6.33 3.73
N ALA A 49 21.02 6.72 2.51
CA ALA A 49 20.39 7.84 1.81
C ALA A 49 18.89 7.60 1.53
N LEU A 50 18.43 6.36 1.45
CA LEU A 50 17.02 6.02 1.25
C LEU A 50 16.19 6.24 2.51
N ALA A 51 16.80 6.19 3.71
CA ALA A 51 16.12 6.45 4.98
C ALA A 51 15.78 7.93 5.17
N GLU A 52 16.58 8.82 4.60
CA GLU A 52 16.44 10.27 4.72
C GLU A 52 15.86 10.93 3.47
N GLY A 53 15.86 10.22 2.35
CA GLY A 53 15.46 10.74 1.07
C GLY A 53 14.02 10.38 0.68
N LEU A 54 13.49 11.07 -0.32
CA LEU A 54 12.22 10.74 -0.95
C LEU A 54 12.46 10.13 -2.34
N VAL A 55 12.11 8.87 -2.51
CA VAL A 55 12.08 8.24 -3.83
C VAL A 55 10.92 8.84 -4.62
N ARG A 56 11.26 9.73 -5.54
CA ARG A 56 10.29 10.38 -6.42
C ARG A 56 10.67 10.12 -7.88
N VAL A 57 9.77 9.50 -8.62
CA VAL A 57 9.98 9.14 -10.03
C VAL A 57 9.36 10.19 -10.97
N ILE A 58 8.16 10.68 -10.64
CA ILE A 58 7.41 11.61 -11.50
C ILE A 58 7.68 13.04 -11.06
N GLY A 59 8.16 13.87 -12.00
CA GLY A 59 8.36 15.29 -11.81
C GLY A 59 7.08 16.12 -11.90
N ASP A 60 7.20 17.42 -11.60
CA ASP A 60 6.07 18.35 -11.71
C ASP A 60 5.67 18.61 -13.18
N ASP A 61 6.55 18.28 -14.11
CA ASP A 61 6.30 18.27 -15.55
C ASP A 61 5.61 16.99 -16.05
N ASN A 62 5.21 16.09 -15.14
CA ASN A 62 4.60 14.78 -15.40
C ASN A 62 5.50 13.82 -16.21
N LYS A 63 6.82 14.01 -16.18
CA LYS A 63 7.77 13.09 -16.78
C LYS A 63 8.43 12.22 -15.72
N SER A 64 8.69 10.98 -16.08
CA SER A 64 9.45 10.06 -15.22
C SER A 64 10.95 10.28 -15.40
N SER A 65 11.69 10.08 -14.30
CA SER A 65 13.15 10.20 -14.26
C SER A 65 13.77 9.31 -13.19
N GLY A 66 15.06 9.04 -13.37
CA GLY A 66 15.87 8.28 -12.39
C GLY A 66 15.80 6.77 -12.53
N GLU A 67 16.61 6.12 -11.71
CA GLU A 67 16.81 4.66 -11.76
C GLU A 67 15.62 3.87 -11.15
N TRP A 68 14.77 4.55 -10.41
CA TRP A 68 13.56 3.95 -9.81
C TRP A 68 12.36 3.91 -10.77
N ASP A 69 12.49 4.49 -11.97
CA ASP A 69 11.42 4.41 -12.97
C ASP A 69 11.29 2.98 -13.50
N PRO A 70 10.14 2.31 -13.26
CA PRO A 70 9.93 0.91 -13.65
C PRO A 70 9.79 0.72 -15.15
N LYS A 71 9.76 1.79 -15.95
CA LYS A 71 9.59 1.75 -17.41
C LYS A 71 8.38 0.97 -17.88
N LEU A 72 7.26 1.13 -17.17
CA LEU A 72 6.01 0.44 -17.51
C LEU A 72 5.55 0.80 -18.93
N SER A 73 5.05 -0.19 -19.65
CA SER A 73 4.37 0.00 -20.92
C SER A 73 3.01 0.71 -20.74
N SER A 74 2.48 1.25 -21.81
CA SER A 74 1.14 1.86 -21.78
C SER A 74 0.06 0.86 -21.40
N GLU A 75 0.21 -0.39 -21.82
CA GLU A 75 -0.71 -1.49 -21.53
C GLU A 75 -0.70 -1.80 -20.03
N GLU A 76 0.47 -1.89 -19.40
CA GLU A 76 0.60 -2.11 -17.95
C GLU A 76 0.01 -0.94 -17.16
N MET A 77 0.26 0.29 -17.58
CA MET A 77 -0.31 1.48 -16.92
C MET A 77 -1.84 1.50 -17.03
N ILE A 78 -2.40 1.16 -18.19
CA ILE A 78 -3.86 1.07 -18.39
C ILE A 78 -4.44 -0.03 -17.52
N ALA A 79 -3.83 -1.21 -17.48
CA ALA A 79 -4.28 -2.32 -16.64
C ALA A 79 -4.28 -1.93 -15.14
N GLY A 80 -3.22 -1.29 -14.68
CA GLY A 80 -3.14 -0.75 -13.32
C GLY A 80 -4.26 0.25 -13.01
N LEU A 81 -4.50 1.19 -13.92
CA LEU A 81 -5.57 2.17 -13.78
C LEU A 81 -6.96 1.51 -13.75
N GLU A 82 -7.22 0.52 -14.60
CA GLU A 82 -8.47 -0.24 -14.57
C GLU A 82 -8.71 -0.92 -13.22
N HIS A 83 -7.68 -1.54 -12.64
CA HIS A 83 -7.77 -2.13 -11.30
C HIS A 83 -8.06 -1.08 -10.23
N MET A 84 -7.43 0.10 -10.30
CA MET A 84 -7.70 1.22 -9.38
C MET A 84 -9.14 1.71 -9.50
N MET A 85 -9.66 1.85 -10.71
CA MET A 85 -11.05 2.25 -10.95
C MET A 85 -12.05 1.19 -10.43
N ARG A 86 -11.79 -0.09 -10.68
CA ARG A 86 -12.61 -1.19 -10.14
C ARG A 86 -12.62 -1.17 -8.62
N LEU A 87 -11.46 -0.99 -7.99
CA LEU A 87 -11.35 -0.89 -6.55
C LEU A 87 -12.12 0.31 -6.00
N ARG A 88 -12.04 1.47 -6.63
CA ARG A 88 -12.77 2.67 -6.22
C ARG A 88 -14.28 2.47 -6.27
N ILE A 89 -14.79 1.87 -7.34
CA ILE A 89 -16.22 1.55 -7.50
C ILE A 89 -16.67 0.52 -6.45
N PHE A 90 -15.84 -0.49 -6.21
CA PHE A 90 -16.09 -1.49 -5.19
C PHE A 90 -16.16 -0.86 -3.79
N ASP A 91 -15.18 -0.04 -3.41
CA ASP A 91 -15.13 0.67 -2.14
C ASP A 91 -16.41 1.52 -1.92
N ASP A 92 -16.83 2.26 -2.92
CA ASP A 92 -18.04 3.09 -2.84
C ASP A 92 -19.30 2.24 -2.64
N ARG A 93 -19.37 1.09 -3.32
CA ARG A 93 -20.48 0.15 -3.16
C ARG A 93 -20.52 -0.44 -1.75
N MET A 94 -19.37 -0.90 -1.26
CA MET A 94 -19.24 -1.52 0.05
C MET A 94 -19.56 -0.53 1.19
N MET A 95 -19.10 0.71 1.08
CA MET A 95 -19.44 1.76 2.04
C MET A 95 -20.95 2.09 2.07
N LYS A 96 -21.61 2.09 0.91
CA LYS A 96 -23.08 2.24 0.87
C LYS A 96 -23.77 1.07 1.56
N MET A 97 -23.28 -0.16 1.35
CA MET A 97 -23.82 -1.35 2.00
C MET A 97 -23.61 -1.33 3.52
N GLN A 98 -22.45 -0.88 3.99
CA GLN A 98 -22.20 -0.72 5.41
C GLN A 98 -23.14 0.32 6.04
N ARG A 99 -23.29 1.49 5.41
CA ARG A 99 -24.19 2.57 5.91
C ARG A 99 -25.64 2.15 5.96
N THR A 100 -26.05 1.20 5.13
CA THR A 100 -27.42 0.64 5.13
C THR A 100 -27.57 -0.61 5.97
N GLY A 101 -26.56 -0.97 6.78
CA GLY A 101 -26.58 -2.12 7.69
C GLY A 101 -26.52 -3.49 6.99
N LYS A 102 -26.20 -3.55 5.70
CA LYS A 102 -26.09 -4.80 4.94
C LYS A 102 -24.79 -5.56 5.21
N LEU A 103 -23.79 -4.88 5.76
CA LEU A 103 -22.58 -5.48 6.28
C LEU A 103 -22.10 -4.74 7.52
N SER A 104 -21.43 -5.46 8.41
CA SER A 104 -21.06 -4.96 9.72
C SER A 104 -19.87 -4.01 9.70
N PHE A 105 -18.89 -4.29 8.85
CA PHE A 105 -17.63 -3.56 8.81
C PHE A 105 -17.09 -3.49 7.37
N TYR A 106 -16.57 -2.32 7.02
CA TYR A 106 -15.78 -2.11 5.80
C TYR A 106 -14.80 -0.96 5.97
N MET A 107 -13.59 -1.11 5.45
CA MET A 107 -12.62 -0.03 5.37
C MET A 107 -12.21 0.20 3.92
N ARG A 108 -12.28 1.46 3.51
CA ARG A 108 -11.85 1.88 2.17
C ARG A 108 -10.34 1.80 2.03
N SER A 109 -9.91 1.52 0.81
CA SER A 109 -8.50 1.62 0.37
C SER A 109 -8.15 3.01 -0.15
N PHE A 110 -8.95 4.01 0.18
CA PHE A 110 -8.86 5.35 -0.37
C PHE A 110 -7.48 5.98 -0.13
N GLY A 111 -6.77 6.31 -1.22
CA GLY A 111 -5.40 6.82 -1.20
C GLY A 111 -4.31 5.74 -1.25
N GLU A 112 -4.66 4.46 -1.06
CA GLU A 112 -3.73 3.33 -1.09
C GLU A 112 -3.90 2.42 -2.32
N GLU A 113 -4.77 2.79 -3.26
CA GLU A 113 -5.14 1.94 -4.39
C GLU A 113 -3.92 1.56 -5.24
N ALA A 114 -3.10 2.56 -5.58
CA ALA A 114 -1.93 2.34 -6.41
C ALA A 114 -0.88 1.44 -5.74
N VAL A 115 -0.71 1.57 -4.42
CA VAL A 115 0.28 0.78 -3.67
C VAL A 115 -0.05 -0.71 -3.74
N ALA A 116 -1.28 -1.08 -3.37
CA ALA A 116 -1.70 -2.48 -3.37
C ALA A 116 -1.69 -3.10 -4.77
N ILE A 117 -2.10 -2.34 -5.77
CA ILE A 117 -2.20 -2.82 -7.15
C ILE A 117 -0.81 -2.94 -7.78
N ALA A 118 0.02 -1.90 -7.71
CA ALA A 118 1.35 -1.91 -8.30
C ALA A 118 2.25 -2.98 -7.66
N GLN A 119 2.22 -3.10 -6.33
CA GLN A 119 2.93 -4.16 -5.62
C GLN A 119 2.54 -5.55 -6.14
N THR A 120 1.25 -5.80 -6.33
CA THR A 120 0.77 -7.11 -6.78
C THR A 120 1.05 -7.36 -8.25
N MET A 121 1.01 -6.32 -9.10
CA MET A 121 1.39 -6.42 -10.51
C MET A 121 2.88 -6.72 -10.71
N ALA A 122 3.73 -6.31 -9.76
CA ALA A 122 5.16 -6.59 -9.78
C ALA A 122 5.53 -8.00 -9.32
N LEU A 123 4.59 -8.74 -8.72
CA LEU A 123 4.80 -10.11 -8.27
C LEU A 123 4.48 -11.11 -9.40
N GLU A 124 5.20 -12.22 -9.39
CA GLU A 124 4.89 -13.36 -10.24
C GLU A 124 3.68 -14.14 -9.70
N GLU A 125 3.06 -14.97 -10.54
CA GLU A 125 1.83 -15.70 -10.17
C GLU A 125 2.04 -16.64 -8.98
N GLN A 126 3.24 -17.25 -8.86
CA GLN A 126 3.61 -18.16 -7.78
C GLN A 126 4.04 -17.46 -6.49
N ASP A 127 4.23 -16.15 -6.52
CA ASP A 127 4.66 -15.41 -5.33
C ASP A 127 3.57 -15.37 -4.27
N TRP A 128 4.00 -15.53 -3.03
CA TRP A 128 3.13 -15.44 -1.88
C TRP A 128 2.82 -14.00 -1.53
N LEU A 129 1.55 -13.72 -1.27
CA LEU A 129 1.07 -12.39 -0.92
C LEU A 129 0.33 -12.42 0.43
N PHE A 130 0.76 -11.56 1.34
CA PHE A 130 0.18 -11.40 2.68
C PHE A 130 -0.40 -9.99 2.83
N PRO A 131 -1.55 -9.68 2.21
CA PRO A 131 -2.11 -8.35 2.21
C PRO A 131 -2.76 -8.00 3.54
N THR A 132 -2.81 -6.72 3.85
CA THR A 132 -3.64 -6.20 4.95
C THR A 132 -5.10 -6.06 4.51
N TYR A 133 -5.98 -5.80 5.47
CA TYR A 133 -7.40 -5.54 5.20
C TYR A 133 -7.67 -4.31 4.30
N ARG A 134 -6.69 -3.39 4.14
CA ARG A 134 -6.80 -2.23 3.24
C ARG A 134 -6.30 -2.49 1.83
N GLN A 135 -5.96 -3.71 1.50
CA GLN A 135 -5.40 -4.07 0.21
C GLN A 135 -6.30 -5.00 -0.64
N PRO A 136 -7.63 -4.75 -0.72
CA PRO A 136 -8.49 -5.55 -1.59
C PRO A 136 -8.13 -5.41 -3.08
N GLY A 137 -7.42 -4.35 -3.48
CA GLY A 137 -6.87 -4.19 -4.82
C GLY A 137 -5.97 -5.34 -5.26
N ALA A 138 -5.21 -5.91 -4.33
CA ALA A 138 -4.40 -7.09 -4.59
C ALA A 138 -5.23 -8.31 -5.06
N GLN A 139 -6.44 -8.44 -4.55
CA GLN A 139 -7.37 -9.52 -4.94
C GLN A 139 -7.82 -9.35 -6.39
N PHE A 140 -8.07 -8.11 -6.83
CA PHE A 140 -8.46 -7.84 -8.22
C PHE A 140 -7.33 -8.16 -9.20
N VAL A 141 -6.10 -7.80 -8.87
CA VAL A 141 -4.93 -8.10 -9.70
C VAL A 141 -4.74 -9.62 -9.82
N ARG A 142 -4.99 -10.37 -8.74
CA ARG A 142 -4.95 -11.84 -8.71
C ARG A 142 -6.20 -12.51 -9.31
N GLY A 143 -7.09 -11.74 -9.94
CA GLY A 143 -8.24 -12.25 -10.67
C GLY A 143 -9.40 -12.73 -9.81
N ARG A 144 -9.46 -12.37 -8.52
CA ARG A 144 -10.58 -12.75 -7.68
C ARG A 144 -11.87 -12.08 -8.15
N ASP A 145 -12.94 -12.87 -8.20
CA ASP A 145 -14.26 -12.38 -8.56
C ASP A 145 -14.84 -11.42 -7.52
N MET A 146 -15.34 -10.29 -7.99
CA MET A 146 -15.88 -9.22 -7.14
C MET A 146 -17.12 -9.68 -6.35
N VAL A 147 -17.95 -10.55 -6.93
CA VAL A 147 -19.13 -11.10 -6.23
C VAL A 147 -18.69 -11.96 -5.06
N SER A 148 -17.67 -12.80 -5.25
CA SER A 148 -17.07 -13.58 -4.16
C SER A 148 -16.55 -12.71 -3.04
N MET A 149 -15.92 -11.57 -3.35
CA MET A 149 -15.43 -10.62 -2.35
C MET A 149 -16.59 -9.98 -1.58
N ILE A 150 -17.68 -9.63 -2.25
CA ILE A 150 -18.89 -9.10 -1.60
C ILE A 150 -19.51 -10.15 -0.69
N CYS A 151 -19.64 -11.40 -1.16
CA CYS A 151 -20.18 -12.51 -0.38
C CYS A 151 -19.38 -12.75 0.90
N HIS A 152 -18.05 -12.67 0.80
CA HIS A 152 -17.18 -12.73 1.98
C HIS A 152 -17.47 -11.60 2.98
N CYS A 153 -17.59 -10.36 2.53
CA CYS A 153 -17.85 -9.23 3.41
C CYS A 153 -19.23 -9.29 4.10
N ILE A 154 -20.22 -9.89 3.42
CA ILE A 154 -21.57 -10.07 3.96
C ILE A 154 -21.64 -11.31 4.86
N GLY A 155 -20.79 -12.31 4.65
CA GLY A 155 -20.80 -13.59 5.36
C GLY A 155 -21.98 -14.48 4.97
N ASN A 156 -22.39 -14.46 3.70
CA ASN A 156 -23.50 -15.27 3.21
C ASN A 156 -23.07 -16.73 2.88
N GLU A 157 -23.99 -17.54 2.38
CA GLU A 157 -23.74 -18.95 2.05
C GLU A 157 -22.66 -19.16 0.98
N MET A 158 -22.43 -18.16 0.10
CA MET A 158 -21.40 -18.19 -0.94
C MET A 158 -20.01 -17.74 -0.42
N ASP A 159 -19.90 -17.34 0.83
CA ASP A 159 -18.61 -17.02 1.42
C ASP A 159 -17.76 -18.29 1.60
N ASN A 160 -16.58 -18.31 1.00
CA ASN A 160 -15.67 -19.46 1.03
C ASN A 160 -15.25 -19.85 2.45
N VAL A 161 -15.18 -18.87 3.36
CA VAL A 161 -14.78 -19.09 4.75
C VAL A 161 -15.99 -19.25 5.72
N LYS A 162 -17.22 -19.25 5.18
CA LYS A 162 -18.46 -19.49 5.95
C LYS A 162 -18.64 -18.51 7.14
N GLY A 163 -18.29 -17.25 6.96
CA GLY A 163 -18.39 -16.22 7.99
C GLY A 163 -17.37 -16.34 9.13
N ARG A 164 -16.33 -17.14 8.98
CA ARG A 164 -15.31 -17.37 10.02
C ARG A 164 -14.24 -16.31 10.08
N GLN A 165 -14.20 -15.42 9.11
CA GLN A 165 -13.25 -14.29 9.06
C GLN A 165 -14.01 -12.97 9.08
N MET A 166 -13.35 -11.92 9.56
CA MET A 166 -13.89 -10.58 9.49
C MET A 166 -14.01 -10.12 8.04
N PRO A 167 -14.98 -9.23 7.72
CA PRO A 167 -15.03 -8.58 6.41
C PRO A 167 -13.66 -8.02 6.00
N VAL A 168 -13.35 -8.04 4.72
CA VAL A 168 -12.09 -7.61 4.10
C VAL A 168 -10.82 -8.42 4.47
N HIS A 169 -10.94 -9.47 5.26
CA HIS A 169 -9.85 -10.42 5.53
C HIS A 169 -9.99 -11.60 4.58
N TYR A 170 -9.60 -11.36 3.35
CA TYR A 170 -9.78 -12.32 2.27
C TYR A 170 -8.78 -13.46 2.35
N THR A 171 -9.27 -14.70 2.20
CA THR A 171 -8.46 -15.89 1.93
C THR A 171 -8.75 -16.36 0.51
N TYR A 172 -7.73 -16.53 -0.30
CA TYR A 172 -7.84 -16.99 -1.67
C TYR A 172 -6.63 -17.85 -2.06
N LEU A 173 -6.83 -18.82 -2.95
CA LEU A 173 -5.83 -19.85 -3.30
C LEU A 173 -4.46 -19.30 -3.72
N SER A 174 -4.42 -18.13 -4.33
CA SER A 174 -3.17 -17.46 -4.73
C SER A 174 -2.60 -16.54 -3.64
N LEU A 175 -3.24 -16.46 -2.48
CA LEU A 175 -2.89 -15.47 -1.48
C LEU A 175 -2.34 -16.06 -0.20
N ILE A 176 -2.78 -17.18 0.25
CA ILE A 176 -2.20 -17.91 1.38
C ILE A 176 -2.78 -19.31 1.39
N HIS A 177 -1.93 -20.29 1.23
CA HIS A 177 -2.19 -21.65 1.66
C HIS A 177 -1.56 -21.84 3.03
N ILE A 178 -2.31 -21.58 4.07
CA ILE A 178 -2.00 -22.07 5.42
C ILE A 178 -2.98 -23.18 5.71
#